data_fbb39dbb67a1221ef8208b375ed3b205
#
_entry.id   fbb39dbb67a1221ef8208b375ed3b205
#
_cell.length_a   1.000
_cell.length_b   1.000
_cell.length_c   1.000
_cell.angle_alpha   90.00
_cell.angle_beta   90.00
_cell.angle_gamma   90.00
#
_symmetry.space_group_name_H-M   'P 1'
#
loop_
_entity.id
_entity.type
_entity.pdbx_description
1 polymer ?
#
loop_
_entity_poly.entity_id
_entity_poly.type
_entity_poly.pdbx_seq_one_letter_code
_entity_poly.pdbx_strand_id
1 'polypeptide(L)'
;MNDYIAPDHLLSGKTILITGAGDGIGRQAAISYATHGATCILLGKTVSKLEAVYDEIVAAGYPEPAIIPLDLNGATPKHYQDMANTISDQFGVLDGILFNAGKLGHLSPFAQIPVDEWQQVMQVNLNSAMYMLQPLLPLLLKAEAASVIFTSSSVGRKGRAFWGTYSVSKFATEGLMQVLADEYKNKPLRFNCINPGATRTAMRAKAFPAEDAETLKTPADIMPLYLYLMGSDSQEVNGQSLDCQPK
;
A
#
# COMPACT_ATOMS: atom_id res chain seq x y z
N MET A 1 10.87 -4.82 -15.49
CA MET A 1 10.43 -4.76 -14.09
C MET A 1 9.28 -5.75 -13.79
N ASN A 2 8.38 -5.98 -14.75
CA ASN A 2 7.28 -6.94 -14.52
C ASN A 2 7.72 -8.42 -14.54
N ASP A 3 8.88 -8.70 -15.09
CA ASP A 3 9.52 -10.02 -15.09
C ASP A 3 10.67 -10.09 -14.07
N TYR A 4 10.66 -9.20 -13.06
CA TYR A 4 11.66 -9.19 -12.00
C TYR A 4 11.55 -10.47 -11.18
N ILE A 5 12.69 -11.14 -11.02
CA ILE A 5 12.84 -12.33 -10.17
C ILE A 5 13.56 -11.86 -8.90
N ALA A 6 12.81 -11.80 -7.82
CA ALA A 6 13.36 -11.36 -6.54
C ALA A 6 14.31 -12.43 -5.97
N PRO A 7 15.49 -12.05 -5.45
CA PRO A 7 16.34 -12.98 -4.69
C PRO A 7 15.60 -13.51 -3.43
N ASP A 8 15.86 -14.75 -3.04
CA ASP A 8 15.16 -15.42 -1.93
C ASP A 8 15.18 -14.65 -0.60
N HIS A 9 16.20 -13.88 -0.32
CA HIS A 9 16.34 -13.12 0.94
C HIS A 9 16.35 -11.61 0.72
N LEU A 10 15.69 -11.14 -0.34
CA LEU A 10 15.65 -9.73 -0.75
C LEU A 10 15.33 -8.76 0.40
N LEU A 11 14.43 -9.17 1.30
CA LEU A 11 13.90 -8.34 2.38
C LEU A 11 14.29 -8.87 3.77
N SER A 12 15.34 -9.69 3.85
CA SER A 12 15.79 -10.27 5.11
C SER A 12 16.14 -9.19 6.14
N GLY A 13 15.59 -9.32 7.34
CA GLY A 13 15.79 -8.37 8.43
C GLY A 13 15.07 -7.01 8.25
N LYS A 14 14.24 -6.85 7.21
CA LYS A 14 13.46 -5.64 6.98
C LYS A 14 12.13 -5.66 7.75
N THR A 15 11.74 -4.53 8.32
CA THR A 15 10.42 -4.32 8.93
C THR A 15 9.56 -3.49 7.99
N ILE A 16 8.42 -4.04 7.55
CA ILE A 16 7.57 -3.43 6.53
C ILE A 16 6.12 -3.34 7.01
N LEU A 17 5.55 -2.11 7.00
CA LEU A 17 4.15 -1.87 7.30
C LEU A 17 3.30 -1.97 6.03
N ILE A 18 2.23 -2.76 6.07
CA ILE A 18 1.30 -2.93 4.94
C ILE A 18 -0.11 -2.51 5.37
N THR A 19 -0.68 -1.49 4.72
CA THR A 19 -2.07 -1.11 4.96
C THR A 19 -3.02 -1.89 4.07
N GLY A 20 -4.17 -2.32 4.63
CA GLY A 20 -5.09 -3.20 3.93
C GLY A 20 -4.54 -4.62 3.75
N ALA A 21 -3.73 -5.09 4.70
CA ALA A 21 -3.02 -6.36 4.64
C ALA A 21 -3.93 -7.61 4.71
N GLY A 22 -5.21 -7.47 5.06
CA GLY A 22 -6.10 -8.61 5.24
C GLY A 22 -6.75 -9.13 3.95
N ASP A 23 -6.61 -8.46 2.79
CA ASP A 23 -7.31 -8.87 1.56
C ASP A 23 -6.57 -8.42 0.29
N GLY A 24 -6.86 -9.09 -0.84
CA GLY A 24 -6.43 -8.70 -2.18
C GLY A 24 -4.92 -8.49 -2.31
N ILE A 25 -4.55 -7.34 -2.88
CA ILE A 25 -3.14 -6.99 -3.15
C ILE A 25 -2.35 -6.85 -1.85
N GLY A 26 -2.92 -6.24 -0.80
CA GLY A 26 -2.23 -6.05 0.48
C GLY A 26 -1.93 -7.36 1.20
N ARG A 27 -2.88 -8.31 1.18
CA ARG A 27 -2.66 -9.67 1.69
C ARG A 27 -1.53 -10.37 0.92
N GLN A 28 -1.58 -10.35 -0.41
CA GLN A 28 -0.56 -11.00 -1.23
C GLN A 28 0.82 -10.34 -1.03
N ALA A 29 0.88 -9.02 -0.92
CA ALA A 29 2.12 -8.30 -0.64
C ALA A 29 2.72 -8.71 0.70
N ALA A 30 1.89 -8.82 1.75
CA ALA A 30 2.36 -9.26 3.07
C ALA A 30 2.98 -10.68 3.02
N ILE A 31 2.30 -11.62 2.36
CA ILE A 31 2.83 -12.99 2.18
C ILE A 31 4.11 -12.95 1.36
N SER A 32 4.13 -12.23 0.24
CA SER A 32 5.31 -12.17 -0.63
C SER A 32 6.51 -11.51 0.06
N TYR A 33 6.30 -10.45 0.84
CA TYR A 33 7.38 -9.82 1.61
C TYR A 33 7.92 -10.74 2.71
N ALA A 34 7.02 -11.43 3.42
CA ALA A 34 7.41 -12.41 4.44
C ALA A 34 8.19 -13.59 3.83
N THR A 35 7.78 -14.11 2.66
CA THR A 35 8.49 -15.13 1.90
C THR A 35 9.93 -14.73 1.58
N HIS A 36 10.18 -13.44 1.37
CA HIS A 36 11.51 -12.90 1.10
C HIS A 36 12.24 -12.40 2.35
N GLY A 37 11.76 -12.77 3.55
CA GLY A 37 12.46 -12.57 4.82
C GLY A 37 12.07 -11.31 5.60
N ALA A 38 11.04 -10.55 5.19
CA ALA A 38 10.59 -9.38 5.92
C ALA A 38 9.75 -9.75 7.14
N THR A 39 9.89 -8.99 8.24
CA THR A 39 8.90 -8.92 9.31
C THR A 39 7.81 -7.95 8.89
N CYS A 40 6.60 -8.44 8.69
CA CYS A 40 5.46 -7.66 8.21
C CYS A 40 4.62 -7.13 9.36
N ILE A 41 4.26 -5.84 9.32
CA ILE A 41 3.26 -5.24 10.20
C ILE A 41 1.94 -5.15 9.41
N LEU A 42 0.97 -5.97 9.79
CA LEU A 42 -0.30 -6.14 9.09
C LEU A 42 -1.33 -5.15 9.63
N LEU A 43 -1.59 -4.07 8.90
CA LEU A 43 -2.58 -3.07 9.30
C LEU A 43 -3.87 -3.22 8.49
N GLY A 44 -5.00 -3.24 9.19
CA GLY A 44 -6.33 -3.29 8.57
C GLY A 44 -7.46 -3.24 9.60
N LYS A 45 -8.69 -3.10 9.14
CA LYS A 45 -9.86 -2.94 10.02
C LYS A 45 -10.52 -4.24 10.45
N THR A 46 -10.31 -5.34 9.73
CA THR A 46 -10.97 -6.62 9.97
C THR A 46 -10.00 -7.59 10.61
N VAL A 47 -10.09 -7.73 11.93
CA VAL A 47 -9.15 -8.53 12.75
C VAL A 47 -9.02 -9.96 12.21
N SER A 48 -10.13 -10.66 11.98
CA SER A 48 -10.11 -12.06 11.52
C SER A 48 -9.42 -12.26 10.17
N LYS A 49 -9.43 -11.24 9.28
CA LYS A 49 -8.68 -11.30 8.02
C LYS A 49 -7.18 -11.11 8.24
N LEU A 50 -6.79 -10.28 9.22
CA LEU A 50 -5.37 -10.08 9.57
C LEU A 50 -4.82 -11.33 10.26
N GLU A 51 -5.59 -11.92 11.16
CA GLU A 51 -5.25 -13.19 11.83
C GLU A 51 -5.04 -14.32 10.82
N ALA A 52 -5.91 -14.44 9.82
CA ALA A 52 -5.75 -15.45 8.77
C ALA A 52 -4.45 -15.26 7.96
N VAL A 53 -4.01 -14.02 7.70
CA VAL A 53 -2.74 -13.74 7.04
C VAL A 53 -1.55 -14.01 7.97
N TYR A 54 -1.68 -13.65 9.24
CA TYR A 54 -0.70 -13.96 10.27
C TYR A 54 -0.46 -15.47 10.37
N ASP A 55 -1.53 -16.24 10.53
CA ASP A 55 -1.46 -17.70 10.66
C ASP A 55 -0.81 -18.35 9.42
N GLU A 56 -1.13 -17.87 8.23
CA GLU A 56 -0.55 -18.37 6.97
C GLU A 56 0.96 -18.09 6.91
N ILE A 57 1.41 -16.90 7.30
CA ILE A 57 2.83 -16.55 7.32
C ILE A 57 3.59 -17.39 8.36
N VAL A 58 3.04 -17.54 9.57
CA VAL A 58 3.65 -18.34 10.65
C VAL A 58 3.68 -19.82 10.29
N ALA A 59 2.59 -20.36 9.76
CA ALA A 59 2.52 -21.76 9.34
C ALA A 59 3.52 -22.11 8.21
N ALA A 60 3.86 -21.13 7.37
CA ALA A 60 4.88 -21.28 6.33
C ALA A 60 6.32 -21.16 6.86
N GLY A 61 6.52 -20.84 8.15
CA GLY A 61 7.84 -20.71 8.78
C GLY A 61 8.56 -19.39 8.43
N TYR A 62 7.84 -18.39 7.95
CA TYR A 62 8.39 -17.05 7.68
C TYR A 62 8.46 -16.19 8.95
N PRO A 63 9.16 -15.04 8.93
CA PRO A 63 9.24 -14.15 10.09
C PRO A 63 7.86 -13.80 10.64
N GLU A 64 7.68 -13.95 11.95
CA GLU A 64 6.43 -13.72 12.64
C GLU A 64 5.96 -12.26 12.45
N PRO A 65 4.76 -12.02 11.89
CA PRO A 65 4.26 -10.68 11.67
C PRO A 65 3.63 -10.07 12.92
N ALA A 66 3.44 -8.76 12.93
CA ALA A 66 2.63 -8.07 13.93
C ALA A 66 1.29 -7.64 13.33
N ILE A 67 0.24 -7.56 14.15
CA ILE A 67 -1.09 -7.12 13.72
C ILE A 67 -1.42 -5.77 14.38
N ILE A 68 -1.88 -4.81 13.55
CA ILE A 68 -2.41 -3.52 14.01
C ILE A 68 -3.85 -3.37 13.48
N PRO A 69 -4.87 -3.64 14.31
CA PRO A 69 -6.25 -3.39 13.93
C PRO A 69 -6.54 -1.89 13.95
N LEU A 70 -6.81 -1.30 12.77
CA LEU A 70 -7.13 0.13 12.66
C LEU A 70 -8.07 0.38 11.48
N ASP A 71 -9.22 1.03 11.75
CA ASP A 71 -10.08 1.55 10.68
C ASP A 71 -9.63 2.96 10.29
N LEU A 72 -9.05 3.08 9.11
CA LEU A 72 -8.54 4.35 8.57
C LEU A 72 -9.64 5.41 8.38
N ASN A 73 -10.91 5.00 8.28
CA ASN A 73 -12.03 5.93 8.15
C ASN A 73 -12.32 6.68 9.46
N GLY A 74 -12.12 6.02 10.61
CA GLY A 74 -12.38 6.60 11.93
C GLY A 74 -11.11 7.00 12.70
N ALA A 75 -9.93 6.70 12.17
CA ALA A 75 -8.69 6.99 12.85
C ALA A 75 -8.37 8.50 12.86
N THR A 76 -7.91 8.97 14.01
CA THR A 76 -7.48 10.35 14.25
C THR A 76 -5.96 10.46 14.28
N PRO A 77 -5.37 11.66 14.17
CA PRO A 77 -3.91 11.84 14.29
C PRO A 77 -3.31 11.20 15.54
N LYS A 78 -4.06 11.19 16.67
CA LYS A 78 -3.60 10.53 17.90
C LYS A 78 -3.41 9.02 17.72
N HIS A 79 -4.33 8.33 17.04
CA HIS A 79 -4.19 6.89 16.79
C HIS A 79 -2.93 6.58 15.98
N TYR A 80 -2.58 7.41 14.99
CA TYR A 80 -1.37 7.24 14.20
C TYR A 80 -0.09 7.53 15.01
N GLN A 81 -0.14 8.51 15.92
CA GLN A 81 0.99 8.77 16.82
C GLN A 81 1.19 7.60 17.80
N ASP A 82 0.12 7.09 18.41
CA ASP A 82 0.18 5.96 19.33
C ASP A 82 0.71 4.70 18.62
N MET A 83 0.26 4.46 17.38
CA MET A 83 0.77 3.40 16.52
C MET A 83 2.28 3.56 16.22
N ALA A 84 2.72 4.77 15.87
CA ALA A 84 4.13 5.03 15.58
C ALA A 84 5.01 4.81 16.83
N ASN A 85 4.53 5.20 18.00
CA ASN A 85 5.22 4.93 19.27
C ASN A 85 5.34 3.41 19.51
N THR A 86 4.25 2.66 19.32
CA THR A 86 4.27 1.18 19.43
C THR A 86 5.27 0.54 18.46
N ILE A 87 5.27 0.98 17.18
CA ILE A 87 6.23 0.47 16.20
C ILE A 87 7.68 0.84 16.60
N SER A 88 7.89 2.06 17.09
CA SER A 88 9.20 2.49 17.59
C SER A 88 9.71 1.63 18.73
N ASP A 89 8.84 1.33 19.70
CA ASP A 89 9.20 0.56 20.90
C ASP A 89 9.48 -0.91 20.56
N GLN A 90 8.75 -1.49 19.62
CA GLN A 90 8.88 -2.91 19.26
C GLN A 90 9.96 -3.18 18.21
N PHE A 91 10.14 -2.31 17.25
CA PHE A 91 11.00 -2.55 16.08
C PHE A 91 12.17 -1.55 15.97
N GLY A 92 12.03 -0.34 16.52
CA GLY A 92 13.08 0.68 16.50
C GLY A 92 13.33 1.35 15.15
N VAL A 93 13.09 0.66 14.04
CA VAL A 93 13.28 1.08 12.66
C VAL A 93 12.14 0.58 11.78
N LEU A 94 11.84 1.32 10.71
CA LEU A 94 10.88 0.91 9.68
C LEU A 94 11.56 1.02 8.32
N ASP A 95 11.69 -0.11 7.60
CA ASP A 95 12.38 -0.16 6.31
C ASP A 95 11.44 0.09 5.12
N GLY A 96 10.14 -0.04 5.32
CA GLY A 96 9.21 0.21 4.25
C GLY A 96 7.76 0.37 4.68
N ILE A 97 6.99 1.04 3.83
CA ILE A 97 5.53 1.13 3.96
C ILE A 97 4.90 0.86 2.60
N LEU A 98 3.90 -0.02 2.59
CA LEU A 98 2.98 -0.16 1.46
C LEU A 98 1.62 0.44 1.83
N PHE A 99 1.32 1.62 1.31
CA PHE A 99 -0.01 2.24 1.36
C PHE A 99 -0.91 1.62 0.28
N ASN A 100 -1.58 0.54 0.64
CA ASN A 100 -2.45 -0.21 -0.27
C ASN A 100 -3.94 -0.11 0.10
N ALA A 101 -4.27 0.14 1.37
CA ALA A 101 -5.65 0.33 1.78
C ALA A 101 -6.35 1.39 0.92
N GLY A 102 -7.58 1.10 0.51
CA GLY A 102 -8.34 2.02 -0.31
C GLY A 102 -9.85 1.74 -0.28
N LYS A 103 -10.62 2.79 -0.51
CA LYS A 103 -12.07 2.76 -0.66
C LYS A 103 -12.42 3.28 -2.06
N LEU A 104 -13.20 2.49 -2.82
CA LEU A 104 -13.60 2.86 -4.19
C LEU A 104 -14.69 3.95 -4.18
N GLY A 105 -15.64 3.91 -3.23
CA GLY A 105 -16.89 4.66 -3.30
C GLY A 105 -17.85 4.08 -4.36
N HIS A 106 -18.90 4.83 -4.68
CA HIS A 106 -19.81 4.51 -5.77
C HIS A 106 -19.36 5.17 -7.06
N LEU A 107 -19.43 4.41 -8.16
CA LEU A 107 -19.19 4.95 -9.49
C LEU A 107 -20.49 5.60 -9.98
N SER A 108 -20.56 6.93 -9.91
CA SER A 108 -21.77 7.71 -10.18
C SER A 108 -21.45 9.04 -10.88
N PRO A 109 -22.44 9.71 -11.50
CA PRO A 109 -22.29 11.08 -11.97
C PRO A 109 -21.85 12.00 -10.81
N PHE A 110 -20.98 12.97 -11.11
CA PHE A 110 -20.41 13.87 -10.10
C PHE A 110 -21.46 14.55 -9.24
N ALA A 111 -22.56 15.01 -9.85
CA ALA A 111 -23.66 15.68 -9.15
C ALA A 111 -24.41 14.79 -8.13
N GLN A 112 -24.18 13.48 -8.17
CA GLN A 112 -24.85 12.51 -7.29
C GLN A 112 -23.92 11.94 -6.21
N ILE A 113 -22.68 12.41 -6.12
CA ILE A 113 -21.72 11.93 -5.10
C ILE A 113 -22.13 12.52 -3.75
N PRO A 114 -22.48 11.69 -2.74
CA PRO A 114 -22.77 12.15 -1.40
C PRO A 114 -21.51 12.76 -0.74
N VAL A 115 -21.70 13.86 0.00
CA VAL A 115 -20.59 14.57 0.67
C VAL A 115 -19.89 13.67 1.69
N ASP A 116 -20.61 12.86 2.42
CA ASP A 116 -20.07 11.93 3.40
C ASP A 116 -19.25 10.81 2.74
N GLU A 117 -19.67 10.32 1.57
CA GLU A 117 -18.88 9.36 0.81
C GLU A 117 -17.58 9.99 0.28
N TRP A 118 -17.68 11.22 -0.24
CA TRP A 118 -16.50 11.99 -0.62
C TRP A 118 -15.48 12.07 0.51
N GLN A 119 -15.94 12.49 1.70
CA GLN A 119 -15.09 12.61 2.89
C GLN A 119 -14.47 11.26 3.29
N GLN A 120 -15.25 10.18 3.28
CA GLN A 120 -14.75 8.84 3.63
C GLN A 120 -13.69 8.32 2.65
N VAL A 121 -13.90 8.51 1.34
CA VAL A 121 -12.90 8.09 0.33
C VAL A 121 -11.62 8.89 0.47
N MET A 122 -11.71 10.21 0.63
CA MET A 122 -10.54 11.07 0.84
C MET A 122 -9.83 10.73 2.15
N GLN A 123 -10.58 10.46 3.22
CA GLN A 123 -10.03 10.06 4.51
C GLN A 123 -9.23 8.75 4.40
N VAL A 124 -9.79 7.71 3.78
CA VAL A 124 -9.15 6.41 3.67
C VAL A 124 -7.98 6.41 2.67
N ASN A 125 -8.15 7.07 1.50
CA ASN A 125 -7.20 6.93 0.40
C ASN A 125 -6.03 7.95 0.46
N LEU A 126 -6.22 9.08 1.15
CA LEU A 126 -5.24 10.17 1.16
C LEU A 126 -4.88 10.63 2.58
N ASN A 127 -5.88 11.13 3.35
CA ASN A 127 -5.58 11.75 4.64
C ASN A 127 -4.91 10.78 5.62
N SER A 128 -5.37 9.52 5.61
CA SER A 128 -4.79 8.46 6.44
C SER A 128 -3.30 8.25 6.16
N ALA A 129 -2.89 8.31 4.89
CA ALA A 129 -1.49 8.17 4.52
C ALA A 129 -0.65 9.34 5.05
N MET A 130 -1.14 10.57 4.91
CA MET A 130 -0.47 11.76 5.45
C MET A 130 -0.35 11.70 6.97
N TYR A 131 -1.47 11.42 7.69
CA TYR A 131 -1.48 11.34 9.16
C TYR A 131 -0.60 10.21 9.69
N MET A 132 -0.50 9.11 8.96
CA MET A 132 0.34 7.95 9.30
C MET A 132 1.81 8.23 9.03
N LEU A 133 2.11 8.84 7.88
CA LEU A 133 3.49 9.03 7.44
C LEU A 133 4.24 10.04 8.33
N GLN A 134 3.59 11.14 8.74
CA GLN A 134 4.23 12.15 9.58
C GLN A 134 4.90 11.58 10.84
N PRO A 135 4.23 10.81 11.72
CA PRO A 135 4.87 10.23 12.89
C PRO A 135 5.79 9.04 12.59
N LEU A 136 5.67 8.40 11.41
CA LEU A 136 6.55 7.29 11.01
C LEU A 136 7.83 7.74 10.28
N LEU A 137 7.89 8.97 9.75
CA LEU A 137 9.08 9.49 9.08
C LEU A 137 10.37 9.35 9.88
N PRO A 138 10.40 9.63 11.20
CA PRO A 138 11.62 9.43 11.99
C PRO A 138 12.11 7.98 12.00
N LEU A 139 11.22 6.99 11.93
CA LEU A 139 11.57 5.57 11.88
C LEU A 139 12.09 5.16 10.50
N LEU A 140 11.48 5.67 9.43
CA LEU A 140 11.93 5.45 8.05
C LEU A 140 13.33 6.07 7.81
N LEU A 141 13.60 7.23 8.40
CA LEU A 141 14.90 7.90 8.26
C LEU A 141 16.04 7.24 9.04
N LYS A 142 15.73 6.29 9.95
CA LYS A 142 16.75 5.47 10.63
C LYS A 142 17.20 4.27 9.78
N ALA A 143 16.41 3.87 8.80
CA ALA A 143 16.76 2.76 7.91
C ALA A 143 17.89 3.16 6.96
N GLU A 144 18.71 2.18 6.56
CA GLU A 144 19.79 2.40 5.58
C GLU A 144 19.23 2.76 4.19
N ALA A 145 18.07 2.18 3.82
CA ALA A 145 17.41 2.43 2.54
C ALA A 145 15.91 2.08 2.65
N ALA A 146 15.10 3.04 3.07
CA ALA A 146 13.67 2.85 3.21
C ALA A 146 12.92 3.04 1.88
N SER A 147 11.80 2.31 1.72
CA SER A 147 10.92 2.41 0.55
C SER A 147 9.46 2.62 0.94
N VAL A 148 8.85 3.68 0.43
CA VAL A 148 7.42 3.95 0.60
C VAL A 148 6.72 3.82 -0.74
N ILE A 149 5.76 2.90 -0.81
CA ILE A 149 5.00 2.60 -2.03
C ILE A 149 3.54 2.96 -1.80
N PHE A 150 2.96 3.72 -2.73
CA PHE A 150 1.54 4.01 -2.75
C PHE A 150 0.87 3.23 -3.88
N THR A 151 -0.18 2.49 -3.56
CA THR A 151 -1.04 1.88 -4.58
C THR A 151 -1.92 2.96 -5.22
N SER A 152 -1.59 3.33 -6.44
CA SER A 152 -2.30 4.27 -7.29
C SER A 152 -3.28 3.56 -8.25
N SER A 153 -3.60 4.19 -9.36
CA SER A 153 -4.49 3.67 -10.41
C SER A 153 -4.28 4.47 -11.69
N SER A 154 -4.63 3.89 -12.83
CA SER A 154 -4.69 4.63 -14.12
C SER A 154 -5.60 5.86 -14.04
N VAL A 155 -6.67 5.81 -13.23
CA VAL A 155 -7.55 6.96 -13.01
C VAL A 155 -6.98 8.01 -12.06
N GLY A 156 -5.81 7.78 -11.47
CA GLY A 156 -5.00 8.77 -10.74
C GLY A 156 -4.08 9.60 -11.65
N ARG A 157 -3.95 9.23 -12.94
CA ARG A 157 -3.16 9.94 -13.96
C ARG A 157 -4.03 10.53 -15.07
N LYS A 158 -5.17 9.91 -15.34
CA LYS A 158 -6.16 10.38 -16.31
C LYS A 158 -7.56 10.21 -15.74
N GLY A 159 -8.27 11.31 -15.49
CA GLY A 159 -9.64 11.29 -14.99
C GLY A 159 -10.57 10.53 -15.94
N ARG A 160 -11.55 9.84 -15.35
CA ARG A 160 -12.57 9.08 -16.09
C ARG A 160 -13.95 9.43 -15.53
N ALA A 161 -14.91 9.62 -16.42
CA ALA A 161 -16.30 9.86 -16.03
C ALA A 161 -16.80 8.77 -15.08
N PHE A 162 -17.61 9.17 -14.10
CA PHE A 162 -18.18 8.34 -13.02
C PHE A 162 -17.20 7.87 -11.92
N TRP A 163 -15.89 8.11 -12.06
CA TRP A 163 -14.89 7.71 -11.06
C TRP A 163 -14.61 8.78 -10.01
N GLY A 164 -15.28 9.89 -10.06
CA GLY A 164 -15.27 11.08 -9.20
C GLY A 164 -14.27 11.05 -8.05
N THR A 165 -14.74 10.73 -6.85
CA THR A 165 -13.95 10.80 -5.62
C THR A 165 -12.72 9.89 -5.65
N TYR A 166 -12.86 8.66 -6.17
CA TYR A 166 -11.74 7.73 -6.23
C TYR A 166 -10.61 8.27 -7.13
N SER A 167 -10.98 8.75 -8.32
CA SER A 167 -10.02 9.35 -9.25
C SER A 167 -9.28 10.53 -8.60
N VAL A 168 -10.01 11.48 -8.00
CA VAL A 168 -9.42 12.64 -7.32
C VAL A 168 -8.48 12.20 -6.19
N SER A 169 -8.88 11.22 -5.38
CA SER A 169 -8.02 10.69 -4.31
C SER A 169 -6.72 10.10 -4.84
N LYS A 170 -6.76 9.40 -5.99
CA LYS A 170 -5.55 8.81 -6.59
C LYS A 170 -4.66 9.84 -7.29
N PHE A 171 -5.23 10.90 -7.90
CA PHE A 171 -4.44 12.06 -8.34
C PHE A 171 -3.72 12.73 -7.17
N ALA A 172 -4.41 12.92 -6.05
CA ALA A 172 -3.81 13.49 -4.85
C ALA A 172 -2.70 12.58 -4.26
N THR A 173 -2.86 11.25 -4.31
CA THR A 173 -1.83 10.28 -3.93
C THR A 173 -0.58 10.41 -4.81
N GLU A 174 -0.74 10.53 -6.13
CA GLU A 174 0.37 10.76 -7.08
C GLU A 174 1.09 12.08 -6.77
N GLY A 175 0.33 13.16 -6.48
CA GLY A 175 0.90 14.45 -6.09
C GLY A 175 1.66 14.38 -4.76
N LEU A 176 1.10 13.71 -3.75
CA LEU A 176 1.75 13.51 -2.45
C LEU A 176 3.09 12.75 -2.62
N MET A 177 3.09 11.68 -3.40
CA MET A 177 4.30 10.92 -3.70
C MET A 177 5.39 11.80 -4.31
N GLN A 178 5.05 12.63 -5.30
CA GLN A 178 6.01 13.50 -5.99
C GLN A 178 6.62 14.55 -5.04
N VAL A 179 5.79 15.17 -4.20
CA VAL A 179 6.26 16.13 -3.18
C VAL A 179 7.26 15.47 -2.23
N LEU A 180 6.91 14.31 -1.70
CA LEU A 180 7.77 13.56 -0.76
C LEU A 180 9.07 13.09 -1.44
N ALA A 181 9.00 12.61 -2.67
CA ALA A 181 10.17 12.17 -3.42
C ALA A 181 11.17 13.31 -3.67
N ASP A 182 10.71 14.54 -3.93
CA ASP A 182 11.61 15.71 -4.08
C ASP A 182 12.13 16.21 -2.73
N GLU A 183 11.28 16.26 -1.70
CA GLU A 183 11.64 16.72 -0.36
C GLU A 183 12.73 15.84 0.28
N TYR A 184 12.64 14.52 0.08
CA TYR A 184 13.56 13.54 0.68
C TYR A 184 14.60 12.98 -0.29
N LYS A 185 14.81 13.59 -1.47
CA LYS A 185 15.73 13.08 -2.52
C LYS A 185 17.19 12.87 -2.08
N ASN A 186 17.63 13.56 -1.03
CA ASN A 186 18.99 13.43 -0.47
C ASN A 186 19.02 12.59 0.82
N LYS A 187 17.97 11.80 1.07
CA LYS A 187 17.86 10.90 2.21
C LYS A 187 17.80 9.45 1.76
N PRO A 188 18.11 8.48 2.62
CA PRO A 188 17.98 7.06 2.30
C PRO A 188 16.50 6.61 2.34
N LEU A 189 15.65 7.35 1.65
CA LEU A 189 14.20 7.16 1.66
C LEU A 189 13.64 7.54 0.29
N ARG A 190 12.92 6.63 -0.33
CA ARG A 190 12.32 6.83 -1.64
C ARG A 190 10.82 6.61 -1.62
N PHE A 191 10.12 7.32 -2.50
CA PHE A 191 8.67 7.31 -2.61
C PHE A 191 8.27 7.03 -4.06
N ASN A 192 7.44 6.02 -4.27
CA ASN A 192 6.96 5.64 -5.60
C ASN A 192 5.48 5.28 -5.57
N CYS A 193 4.81 5.39 -6.71
CA CYS A 193 3.47 4.88 -6.93
C CYS A 193 3.49 3.61 -7.78
N ILE A 194 2.56 2.69 -7.50
CA ILE A 194 2.26 1.55 -8.37
C ILE A 194 0.81 1.65 -8.84
N ASN A 195 0.60 1.58 -10.16
CA ASN A 195 -0.69 1.25 -10.73
C ASN A 195 -0.75 -0.27 -10.95
N PRO A 196 -1.56 -1.02 -10.18
CA PRO A 196 -1.65 -2.46 -10.31
C PRO A 196 -2.29 -2.93 -11.63
N GLY A 197 -3.03 -2.04 -12.31
CA GLY A 197 -3.84 -2.42 -13.46
C GLY A 197 -5.10 -3.19 -13.08
N ALA A 198 -5.66 -3.90 -14.04
CA ALA A 198 -6.84 -4.76 -13.84
C ALA A 198 -6.43 -6.04 -13.10
N THR A 199 -6.62 -6.07 -11.78
CA THR A 199 -6.21 -7.17 -10.91
C THR A 199 -7.43 -7.79 -10.25
N ARG A 200 -7.49 -9.12 -10.18
CA ARG A 200 -8.56 -9.92 -9.57
C ARG A 200 -8.65 -9.66 -8.07
N THR A 201 -9.52 -8.73 -7.68
CA THR A 201 -9.77 -8.32 -6.29
C THR A 201 -11.25 -8.03 -6.08
N ALA A 202 -11.70 -8.05 -4.82
CA ALA A 202 -13.07 -7.66 -4.47
C ALA A 202 -13.40 -6.20 -4.90
N MET A 203 -12.42 -5.29 -4.85
CA MET A 203 -12.59 -3.92 -5.33
C MET A 203 -12.80 -3.88 -6.86
N ARG A 204 -12.07 -4.68 -7.63
CA ARG A 204 -12.22 -4.78 -9.08
C ARG A 204 -13.60 -5.34 -9.46
N ALA A 205 -14.01 -6.44 -8.84
CA ALA A 205 -15.33 -7.02 -9.05
C ALA A 205 -16.48 -6.04 -8.75
N LYS A 206 -16.30 -5.20 -7.71
CA LYS A 206 -17.27 -4.13 -7.40
C LYS A 206 -17.30 -3.03 -8.47
N ALA A 207 -16.14 -2.67 -9.03
CA ALA A 207 -16.04 -1.63 -10.08
C ALA A 207 -16.55 -2.11 -11.44
N PHE A 208 -16.40 -3.39 -11.75
CA PHE A 208 -16.74 -4.02 -13.02
C PHE A 208 -17.47 -5.36 -12.80
N PRO A 209 -18.74 -5.34 -12.37
CA PRO A 209 -19.45 -6.58 -11.99
C PRO A 209 -19.67 -7.57 -13.14
N ALA A 210 -19.64 -7.10 -14.40
CA ALA A 210 -19.84 -7.93 -15.59
C ALA A 210 -18.50 -8.43 -16.20
N GLU A 211 -17.35 -8.10 -15.60
CA GLU A 211 -16.04 -8.51 -16.10
C GLU A 211 -15.72 -9.94 -15.63
N ASP A 212 -15.24 -10.77 -16.53
CA ASP A 212 -14.80 -12.13 -16.20
C ASP A 212 -13.51 -12.07 -15.36
N ALA A 213 -13.62 -12.45 -14.09
CA ALA A 213 -12.51 -12.43 -13.15
C ALA A 213 -11.36 -13.36 -13.56
N GLU A 214 -11.65 -14.45 -14.31
CA GLU A 214 -10.62 -15.42 -14.73
C GLU A 214 -9.68 -14.86 -15.80
N THR A 215 -10.10 -13.81 -16.51
CA THR A 215 -9.25 -13.12 -17.49
C THR A 215 -8.27 -12.14 -16.86
N LEU A 216 -8.40 -11.87 -15.55
CA LEU A 216 -7.60 -10.88 -14.86
C LEU A 216 -6.36 -11.50 -14.22
N LYS A 217 -5.27 -10.73 -14.20
CA LYS A 217 -4.11 -11.03 -13.36
C LYS A 217 -4.52 -11.18 -11.90
N THR A 218 -3.97 -12.17 -11.23
CA THR A 218 -4.12 -12.33 -9.78
C THR A 218 -3.25 -11.34 -9.01
N PRO A 219 -3.48 -11.10 -7.73
CA PRO A 219 -2.54 -10.34 -6.90
C PRO A 219 -1.12 -10.91 -6.93
N ALA A 220 -0.95 -12.23 -7.02
CA ALA A 220 0.37 -12.87 -7.09
C ALA A 220 1.14 -12.49 -8.37
N ASP A 221 0.44 -12.43 -9.52
CA ASP A 221 1.05 -12.11 -10.82
C ASP A 221 1.65 -10.70 -10.90
N ILE A 222 1.27 -9.80 -10.01
CA ILE A 222 1.76 -8.42 -9.99
C ILE A 222 2.80 -8.14 -8.91
N MET A 223 3.13 -9.13 -8.07
CA MET A 223 4.11 -8.97 -6.99
C MET A 223 5.54 -8.67 -7.44
N PRO A 224 6.01 -9.09 -8.63
CA PRO A 224 7.36 -8.73 -9.07
C PRO A 224 7.69 -7.25 -8.94
N LEU A 225 6.80 -6.34 -9.33
CA LEU A 225 7.04 -4.90 -9.22
C LEU A 225 7.00 -4.42 -7.75
N TYR A 226 6.14 -4.99 -6.91
CA TYR A 226 6.07 -4.67 -5.48
C TYR A 226 7.35 -5.10 -4.75
N LEU A 227 7.87 -6.28 -5.05
CA LEU A 227 9.14 -6.78 -4.51
C LEU A 227 10.32 -5.93 -5.00
N TYR A 228 10.38 -5.64 -6.30
CA TYR A 228 11.42 -4.78 -6.88
C TYR A 228 11.49 -3.42 -6.17
N LEU A 229 10.35 -2.72 -6.05
CA LEU A 229 10.32 -1.40 -5.43
C LEU A 229 10.56 -1.43 -3.92
N MET A 230 10.21 -2.51 -3.24
CA MET A 230 10.47 -2.64 -1.80
C MET A 230 11.92 -3.02 -1.50
N GLY A 231 12.56 -3.74 -2.41
CA GLY A 231 13.93 -4.25 -2.26
C GLY A 231 15.04 -3.24 -2.60
N SER A 232 16.28 -3.70 -2.45
CA SER A 232 17.49 -2.90 -2.69
C SER A 232 17.76 -2.61 -4.16
N ASP A 233 17.23 -3.43 -5.08
CA ASP A 233 17.53 -3.33 -6.52
C ASP A 233 16.91 -2.08 -7.18
N SER A 234 16.04 -1.38 -6.45
CA SER A 234 15.37 -0.15 -6.90
C SER A 234 15.86 1.12 -6.19
N GLN A 235 17.06 1.13 -5.61
CA GLN A 235 17.57 2.29 -4.85
C GLN A 235 17.56 3.60 -5.64
N GLU A 236 17.80 3.54 -6.95
CA GLU A 236 17.78 4.70 -7.84
C GLU A 236 16.38 5.11 -8.33
N VAL A 237 15.34 4.35 -7.95
CA VAL A 237 13.97 4.60 -8.39
C VAL A 237 13.24 5.41 -7.32
N ASN A 238 13.08 6.71 -7.57
CA ASN A 238 12.38 7.65 -6.70
C ASN A 238 11.48 8.59 -7.52
N GLY A 239 10.30 8.92 -7.00
CA GLY A 239 9.36 9.83 -7.65
C GLY A 239 8.67 9.26 -8.89
N GLN A 240 8.67 7.94 -9.05
CA GLN A 240 8.12 7.27 -10.22
C GLN A 240 6.72 6.71 -9.97
N SER A 241 5.91 6.73 -11.02
CA SER A 241 4.60 6.07 -11.03
C SER A 241 4.61 4.96 -12.08
N LEU A 242 4.68 3.70 -11.61
CA LEU A 242 4.98 2.52 -12.41
C LEU A 242 3.74 1.64 -12.60
N ASP A 243 3.68 0.95 -13.74
CA ASP A 243 2.57 0.05 -14.10
C ASP A 243 2.97 -1.42 -13.94
N CYS A 244 2.20 -2.20 -13.14
CA CYS A 244 2.35 -3.66 -13.11
C CYS A 244 1.95 -4.32 -14.44
N GLN A 245 1.08 -3.68 -15.19
CA GLN A 245 0.54 -4.19 -16.45
C GLN A 245 0.66 -3.09 -17.52
N PRO A 246 1.87 -2.82 -18.04
CA PRO A 246 2.06 -1.85 -19.11
C PRO A 246 1.32 -2.33 -20.37
N LYS A 247 0.78 -1.36 -21.15
CA LYS A 247 0.13 -1.62 -22.42
C LYS A 247 1.15 -1.81 -23.52
#